data_766c89c60589e078e4ca38e6038f3c24
#
_entry.id   766c89c60589e078e4ca38e6038f3c24
#
_cell.length_a   1.000
_cell.length_b   1.000
_cell.length_c   1.000
_cell.angle_alpha   90.00
_cell.angle_beta   90.00
_cell.angle_gamma   90.00
#
_symmetry.space_group_name_H-M   'P 1'
#
loop_
_entity.id
_entity.type
_entity.pdbx_description
1 polymer ?
#
loop_
_entity_poly.entity_id
_entity_poly.type
_entity_poly.pdbx_seq_one_letter_code
_entity_poly.pdbx_strand_id
1 'polypeptide(L)'
;MTQEEYAAMLDQARSQFKEGKPLFGKDGAFHRVLEDFLNAAMEGEIDSHIESTKPSTGNRRNGKLRKEVQTEYGPVQVETPRDRDGSFSPETVKKRQTILAEGLSDKIISR
;
A
#
# COMPACT_ATOMS: atom_id res chain seq x y z
N MET A 1 -7.44 -0.26 -12.97
CA MET A 1 -6.77 0.65 -13.94
C MET A 1 -7.15 0.20 -15.35
N THR A 2 -7.61 1.13 -16.18
CA THR A 2 -7.92 0.84 -17.57
C THR A 2 -6.65 0.76 -18.40
N GLN A 3 -6.75 0.20 -19.61
CA GLN A 3 -5.60 0.17 -20.53
C GLN A 3 -5.15 1.58 -20.90
N GLU A 4 -6.08 2.52 -21.04
CA GLU A 4 -5.74 3.90 -21.34
C GLU A 4 -4.96 4.56 -20.20
N GLU A 5 -5.39 4.33 -18.96
CA GLU A 5 -4.68 4.82 -17.79
C GLU A 5 -3.29 4.19 -17.67
N TYR A 6 -3.20 2.90 -17.94
CA TYR A 6 -1.93 2.19 -17.90
C TYR A 6 -0.96 2.74 -18.95
N ALA A 7 -1.44 2.94 -20.18
CA ALA A 7 -0.64 3.49 -21.27
C ALA A 7 -0.16 4.91 -20.94
N ALA A 8 -1.05 5.73 -20.37
CA ALA A 8 -0.68 7.09 -19.96
C ALA A 8 0.38 7.08 -18.86
N MET A 9 0.25 6.16 -17.91
CA MET A 9 1.24 6.00 -16.85
C MET A 9 2.60 5.60 -17.42
N LEU A 10 2.64 4.68 -18.38
CA LEU A 10 3.89 4.27 -19.01
C LEU A 10 4.54 5.40 -19.80
N ASP A 11 3.73 6.21 -20.48
CA ASP A 11 4.25 7.37 -21.21
C ASP A 11 4.86 8.38 -20.24
N GLN A 12 4.18 8.66 -19.16
CA GLN A 12 4.68 9.56 -18.11
C GLN A 12 5.97 9.00 -17.50
N ALA A 13 6.00 7.71 -17.22
CA ALA A 13 7.17 7.04 -16.64
C ALA A 13 8.36 7.14 -17.58
N ARG A 14 8.13 6.94 -18.88
CA ARG A 14 9.18 7.03 -19.88
C ARG A 14 9.79 8.43 -19.91
N SER A 15 8.94 9.46 -19.88
CA SER A 15 9.40 10.85 -19.87
C SER A 15 10.19 11.16 -18.61
N GLN A 16 9.68 10.73 -17.46
CA GLN A 16 10.35 10.97 -16.16
C GLN A 16 11.68 10.24 -16.08
N PHE A 17 11.72 9.01 -16.58
CA PHE A 17 12.95 8.23 -16.59
C PHE A 17 14.01 8.91 -17.46
N LYS A 18 13.60 9.40 -18.63
CA LYS A 18 14.49 10.11 -19.54
C LYS A 18 15.04 11.38 -18.93
N GLU A 19 14.24 12.07 -18.11
CA GLU A 19 14.63 13.31 -17.44
C GLU A 19 15.39 13.07 -16.14
N GLY A 20 15.52 11.82 -15.72
CA GLY A 20 16.18 11.48 -14.45
C GLY A 20 15.35 11.76 -13.22
N LYS A 21 14.03 11.87 -13.38
CA LYS A 21 13.11 12.12 -12.25
C LYS A 21 12.74 10.83 -11.55
N PRO A 22 12.46 10.87 -10.22
CA PRO A 22 12.05 9.67 -9.49
C PRO A 22 10.67 9.19 -9.95
N LEU A 23 10.55 7.88 -10.18
CA LEU A 23 9.30 7.27 -10.65
C LEU A 23 8.34 6.95 -9.51
N PHE A 24 8.86 6.67 -8.33
CA PHE A 24 8.04 6.29 -7.16
C PHE A 24 7.83 7.45 -6.19
N GLY A 25 8.47 8.59 -6.41
CA GLY A 25 8.30 9.76 -5.57
C GLY A 25 6.91 10.40 -5.74
N LYS A 26 6.64 11.45 -4.98
CA LYS A 26 5.33 12.08 -4.91
C LYS A 26 4.69 12.37 -6.28
N ASP A 27 5.47 12.88 -7.22
CA ASP A 27 4.99 13.19 -8.56
C ASP A 27 5.41 12.14 -9.58
N GLY A 28 5.90 11.00 -9.12
CA GLY A 28 6.35 9.92 -9.98
C GLY A 28 5.19 9.17 -10.62
N ALA A 29 5.44 8.67 -11.83
CA ALA A 29 4.40 7.94 -12.57
C ALA A 29 3.91 6.70 -11.84
N PHE A 30 4.78 6.05 -11.05
CA PHE A 30 4.43 4.81 -10.34
C PHE A 30 4.04 5.04 -8.89
N HIS A 31 3.89 6.29 -8.46
CA HIS A 31 3.51 6.61 -7.09
C HIS A 31 2.18 5.97 -6.70
N ARG A 32 1.18 6.11 -7.56
CA ARG A 32 -0.15 5.55 -7.31
C ARG A 32 -0.11 4.02 -7.28
N VAL A 33 0.72 3.42 -8.13
CA VAL A 33 0.87 1.95 -8.14
C VAL A 33 1.43 1.48 -6.82
N LEU A 34 2.40 2.21 -6.26
CA LEU A 34 2.97 1.87 -4.96
C LEU A 34 1.90 1.95 -3.86
N GLU A 35 1.11 3.02 -3.85
CA GLU A 35 0.02 3.17 -2.89
C GLU A 35 -1.01 2.05 -3.03
N ASP A 36 -1.42 1.77 -4.25
CA ASP A 36 -2.39 0.70 -4.53
C ASP A 36 -1.86 -0.65 -4.10
N PHE A 37 -0.57 -0.91 -4.32
CA PHE A 37 0.07 -2.16 -3.90
C PHE A 37 0.04 -2.32 -2.39
N LEU A 38 0.41 -1.27 -1.65
CA LEU A 38 0.42 -1.33 -0.18
C LEU A 38 -0.99 -1.55 0.37
N ASN A 39 -1.96 -0.84 -0.20
CA ASN A 39 -3.35 -1.00 0.21
C ASN A 39 -3.89 -2.39 -0.12
N ALA A 40 -3.57 -2.92 -1.30
CA ALA A 40 -4.00 -4.26 -1.69
C ALA A 40 -3.38 -5.34 -0.80
N ALA A 41 -2.12 -5.16 -0.42
CA ALA A 41 -1.44 -6.11 0.47
C ALA A 41 -2.13 -6.16 1.83
N MET A 42 -2.50 -5.00 2.39
CA MET A 42 -3.21 -4.95 3.67
C MET A 42 -4.64 -5.50 3.56
N GLU A 43 -5.30 -5.30 2.43
CA GLU A 43 -6.62 -5.89 2.21
C GLU A 43 -6.55 -7.42 2.21
N GLY A 44 -5.53 -8.00 1.61
CA GLY A 44 -5.31 -9.44 1.66
C GLY A 44 -5.04 -9.94 3.06
N GLU A 45 -4.28 -9.17 3.84
CA GLU A 45 -3.98 -9.53 5.22
C GLU A 45 -5.23 -9.55 6.10
N ILE A 46 -6.08 -8.51 5.99
CA ILE A 46 -7.30 -8.46 6.81
C ILE A 46 -8.30 -9.54 6.40
N ASP A 47 -8.39 -9.86 5.11
CA ASP A 47 -9.28 -10.92 4.66
C ASP A 47 -8.91 -12.26 5.31
N SER A 48 -7.62 -12.57 5.33
CA SER A 48 -7.13 -13.80 5.98
C SER A 48 -7.37 -13.79 7.49
N HIS A 49 -7.15 -12.63 8.12
CA HIS A 49 -7.37 -12.48 9.56
C HIS A 49 -8.83 -12.70 9.93
N ILE A 50 -9.75 -12.10 9.17
CA ILE A 50 -11.18 -12.25 9.42
C ILE A 50 -11.62 -13.68 9.19
N GLU A 51 -11.13 -14.32 8.14
CA GLU A 51 -11.45 -15.72 7.86
C GLU A 51 -11.07 -16.61 9.03
N SER A 52 -9.93 -16.35 9.67
CA SER A 52 -9.47 -17.16 10.80
C SER A 52 -10.14 -16.82 12.12
N THR A 53 -10.64 -15.59 12.30
CA THR A 53 -11.23 -15.15 13.57
C THR A 53 -12.76 -15.18 13.58
N LYS A 54 -13.39 -15.11 12.44
CA LYS A 54 -14.85 -15.10 12.34
C LYS A 54 -15.54 -16.28 12.99
N PRO A 55 -15.05 -17.52 12.85
CA PRO A 55 -15.71 -18.66 13.51
C PRO A 55 -15.73 -18.56 15.04
N SER A 56 -14.74 -17.89 15.64
CA SER A 56 -14.64 -17.79 17.10
C SER A 56 -15.41 -16.60 17.67
N THR A 57 -15.31 -15.43 17.03
CA THR A 57 -15.82 -14.18 17.60
C THR A 57 -16.83 -13.47 16.72
N GLY A 58 -17.07 -13.97 15.50
CA GLY A 58 -17.93 -13.26 14.56
C GLY A 58 -17.28 -12.00 14.00
N ASN A 59 -15.94 -11.97 14.00
CA ASN A 59 -15.19 -10.80 13.55
C ASN A 59 -15.55 -10.41 12.12
N ARG A 60 -15.45 -9.12 11.83
CA ARG A 60 -15.74 -8.57 10.50
C ARG A 60 -14.99 -7.28 10.29
N ARG A 61 -14.96 -6.80 9.06
CA ARG A 61 -14.36 -5.52 8.72
C ARG A 61 -15.09 -4.39 9.41
N ASN A 62 -14.36 -3.37 9.84
CA ASN A 62 -14.90 -2.21 10.53
C ASN A 62 -14.22 -0.93 10.02
N GLY A 63 -14.38 -0.66 8.73
CA GLY A 63 -13.87 0.56 8.14
C GLY A 63 -12.37 0.58 7.91
N LYS A 64 -11.86 1.75 7.62
CA LYS A 64 -10.44 1.98 7.32
C LYS A 64 -9.97 3.25 7.99
N LEU A 65 -8.68 3.29 8.29
CA LEU A 65 -8.02 4.48 8.83
C LEU A 65 -7.01 4.97 7.81
N ARG A 66 -7.21 6.19 7.32
CA ARG A 66 -6.29 6.81 6.38
C ARG A 66 -5.10 7.40 7.13
N LYS A 67 -3.90 7.18 6.63
CA LYS A 67 -2.72 7.82 7.17
C LYS A 67 -1.65 7.99 6.11
N GLU A 68 -0.73 8.91 6.38
CA GLU A 68 0.44 9.15 5.53
C GLU A 68 1.62 8.40 6.12
N VAL A 69 2.34 7.66 5.28
CA VAL A 69 3.51 6.90 5.67
C VAL A 69 4.69 7.38 4.85
N GLN A 70 5.82 7.66 5.50
CA GLN A 70 7.05 8.04 4.82
C GLN A 70 7.77 6.79 4.35
N THR A 71 8.16 6.79 3.07
CA THR A 71 8.93 5.69 2.50
C THR A 71 10.25 6.22 1.94
N GLU A 72 11.13 5.33 1.55
CA GLU A 72 12.37 5.70 0.87
C GLU A 72 12.12 6.43 -0.45
N TYR A 73 10.90 6.34 -0.98
CA TYR A 73 10.49 7.03 -2.20
C TYR A 73 9.66 8.28 -1.94
N GLY A 74 9.44 8.64 -0.67
CA GLY A 74 8.65 9.80 -0.28
C GLY A 74 7.36 9.41 0.43
N PRO A 75 6.47 10.38 0.70
CA PRO A 75 5.23 10.09 1.40
C PRO A 75 4.22 9.35 0.52
N VAL A 76 3.53 8.38 1.13
CA VAL A 76 2.44 7.65 0.48
C VAL A 76 1.20 7.68 1.38
N GLN A 77 0.03 7.70 0.77
CA GLN A 77 -1.23 7.67 1.48
C GLN A 77 -1.72 6.23 1.52
N VAL A 78 -1.96 5.71 2.70
CA VAL A 78 -2.46 4.35 2.87
C VAL A 78 -3.77 4.35 3.64
N GLU A 79 -4.60 3.34 3.39
CA GLU A 79 -5.84 3.11 4.10
C GLU A 79 -5.71 1.78 4.83
N THR A 80 -5.43 1.86 6.13
CA THR A 80 -5.26 0.66 6.97
C THR A 80 -6.63 0.12 7.34
N PRO A 81 -6.96 -1.12 6.94
CA PRO A 81 -8.26 -1.68 7.29
C PRO A 81 -8.32 -2.03 8.77
N ARG A 82 -9.53 -2.02 9.30
CA ARG A 82 -9.80 -2.30 10.72
C ARG A 82 -10.81 -3.41 10.82
N ASP A 83 -10.72 -4.19 11.89
CA ASP A 83 -11.69 -5.23 12.21
C ASP A 83 -12.51 -4.85 13.44
N ARG A 84 -13.67 -5.48 13.58
CA ARG A 84 -14.59 -5.22 14.71
C ARG A 84 -13.93 -5.55 16.03
N ASP A 85 -13.19 -6.64 16.12
CA ASP A 85 -12.55 -7.08 17.35
C ASP A 85 -11.35 -6.24 17.75
N GLY A 86 -10.83 -5.41 16.83
CA GLY A 86 -9.65 -4.62 17.08
C GLY A 86 -8.37 -5.44 17.21
N SER A 87 -8.40 -6.67 16.73
CA SER A 87 -7.28 -7.62 16.86
C SER A 87 -6.35 -7.65 15.65
N PHE A 88 -6.76 -7.03 14.54
CA PHE A 88 -5.96 -7.04 13.33
C PHE A 88 -4.83 -6.03 13.40
N SER A 89 -3.62 -6.48 13.03
CA SER A 89 -2.46 -5.62 12.89
C SER A 89 -1.76 -6.00 11.60
N PRO A 90 -1.80 -5.15 10.56
CA PRO A 90 -1.16 -5.51 9.30
C PRO A 90 0.36 -5.57 9.43
N GLU A 91 0.98 -6.50 8.71
CA GLU A 91 2.43 -6.62 8.66
C GLU A 91 3.03 -5.67 7.64
N THR A 92 2.29 -5.38 6.56
CA THR A 92 2.76 -4.49 5.50
C THR A 92 3.02 -3.08 6.02
N VAL A 93 2.02 -2.52 6.74
CA VAL A 93 2.17 -1.24 7.44
C VAL A 93 1.60 -1.45 8.83
N LYS A 94 2.45 -1.55 9.80
CA LYS A 94 2.03 -1.85 11.18
C LYS A 94 1.24 -0.72 11.79
N LYS A 95 0.38 -1.08 12.74
CA LYS A 95 -0.42 -0.12 13.49
C LYS A 95 0.51 0.94 14.10
N ARG A 96 0.16 2.21 13.91
CA ARG A 96 0.97 3.36 14.36
C ARG A 96 2.31 3.53 13.66
N GLN A 97 2.62 2.69 12.68
CA GLN A 97 3.82 2.89 11.87
C GLN A 97 3.57 4.05 10.92
N THR A 98 4.48 5.01 10.90
CA THR A 98 4.42 6.15 9.99
C THR A 98 5.63 6.23 9.07
N ILE A 99 6.58 5.31 9.23
CA ILE A 99 7.81 5.27 8.45
C ILE A 99 8.03 3.87 7.88
N LEU A 100 8.15 3.79 6.57
CA LEU A 100 8.60 2.61 5.83
C LEU A 100 9.88 3.00 5.11
N ALA A 101 10.91 3.29 5.88
CA ALA A 101 12.11 3.89 5.32
C ALA A 101 13.00 2.88 4.62
N GLU A 102 13.59 1.98 5.38
CA GLU A 102 14.55 1.03 4.83
C GLU A 102 13.89 -0.31 4.57
N GLY A 103 14.33 -0.97 3.53
CA GLY A 103 13.88 -2.31 3.22
C GLY A 103 12.61 -2.40 2.38
N LEU A 104 11.98 -1.27 2.01
CA LEU A 104 10.80 -1.32 1.15
C LEU A 104 11.14 -1.91 -0.21
N SER A 105 12.27 -1.50 -0.79
CA SER A 105 12.74 -2.07 -2.05
C SER A 105 12.96 -3.57 -1.94
N ASP A 106 13.56 -4.00 -0.83
CA ASP A 106 13.80 -5.42 -0.58
C ASP A 106 12.51 -6.20 -0.48
N LYS A 107 11.50 -5.65 0.20
CA LYS A 107 10.19 -6.30 0.32
C LYS A 107 9.51 -6.45 -1.03
N ILE A 108 9.69 -5.49 -1.91
CA ILE A 108 9.07 -5.52 -3.24
C ILE A 108 9.84 -6.44 -4.18
N ILE A 109 11.17 -6.41 -4.11
CA ILE A 109 12.03 -7.13 -5.06
C ILE A 109 12.27 -8.59 -4.67
N SER A 110 12.37 -8.89 -3.38
CA SER A 110 12.70 -10.25 -2.93
C SER A 110 11.54 -11.21 -2.95
N ARG A 111 10.50 -10.84 -3.63
CA ARG A 111 9.34 -11.73 -3.81
C ARG A 111 9.50 -12.53 -5.11
#